data_eab5b0c5046bdbaf6676f7cc6dafc337
#
_entry.id   eab5b0c5046bdbaf6676f7cc6dafc337
#
_cell.length_a   1.000
_cell.length_b   1.000
_cell.length_c   1.000
_cell.angle_alpha   90.00
_cell.angle_beta   90.00
_cell.angle_gamma   90.00
#
_symmetry.space_group_name_H-M   'P 1'
#
loop_
_entity.id
_entity.type
_entity.pdbx_description
1 polymer ?
#
loop_
_entity_poly.entity_id
_entity_poly.type
_entity_poly.pdbx_seq_one_letter_code
_entity_poly.pdbx_strand_id
1 'polypeptide(L)'
;MNIPANPGDVIPDATHWGRDDFPDDRSWVRPIPDWVIDDIAKALPGLRERTLHPRDIRPEHFPLPSSGAFLAEVNGHLEAGPGFELLSGFPVDDFSYEDTALAYTGLAAHFGRISIQSHLDEYVVDVSDKGEKMGTGARGHYGSESLPFHADGANTVTLLCLQTAPEGGESLLVSGAAIYNAVLGEHPEYLDILYRGFHHPRRGEQAPDEAPVTPWRSPVFSFYGDQFHITYVRPSINYCEVEGTVITEAEN
;
A
#
# COMPACT_ATOMS: atom_id res chain seq x y z
N MET A 1 12.85 -10.74 -16.50
CA MET A 1 11.79 -11.52 -15.82
C MET A 1 10.69 -11.79 -16.82
N ASN A 2 10.29 -13.04 -17.01
CA ASN A 2 9.14 -13.36 -17.88
C ASN A 2 7.91 -13.44 -17.00
N ILE A 3 7.25 -12.32 -16.78
CA ILE A 3 5.88 -12.32 -16.28
C ILE A 3 4.97 -12.75 -17.43
N PRO A 4 3.93 -13.58 -17.17
CA PRO A 4 3.08 -14.06 -18.23
C PRO A 4 2.44 -12.89 -18.97
N ALA A 5 2.62 -12.85 -20.26
CA ALA A 5 2.09 -11.82 -21.13
C ALA A 5 0.57 -11.91 -21.28
N ASN A 6 -0.06 -12.98 -20.77
CA ASN A 6 -1.48 -13.23 -20.97
C ASN A 6 -2.20 -13.66 -19.69
N PRO A 7 -3.44 -13.18 -19.47
CA PRO A 7 -4.32 -13.75 -18.47
C PRO A 7 -4.45 -15.28 -18.65
N GLY A 8 -4.28 -16.03 -17.58
CA GLY A 8 -4.36 -17.49 -17.59
C GLY A 8 -3.01 -18.22 -17.56
N ASP A 9 -1.89 -17.51 -17.65
CA ASP A 9 -0.58 -18.09 -17.43
C ASP A 9 -0.17 -18.00 -15.95
N VAL A 10 0.57 -18.99 -15.47
CA VAL A 10 1.15 -18.98 -14.11
C VAL A 10 2.15 -17.85 -14.00
N ILE A 11 2.11 -17.08 -12.92
CA ILE A 11 3.12 -16.07 -12.60
C ILE A 11 4.33 -16.82 -12.00
N PRO A 12 5.44 -16.96 -12.74
CA PRO A 12 6.68 -17.52 -12.19
C PRO A 12 7.38 -16.41 -11.43
N ASP A 13 8.13 -16.68 -10.41
CA ASP A 13 9.22 -15.83 -9.96
C ASP A 13 9.23 -15.29 -8.52
N ALA A 14 10.08 -14.28 -8.30
CA ALA A 14 10.39 -13.68 -7.03
C ALA A 14 9.17 -13.02 -6.35
N THR A 15 8.08 -12.74 -7.09
CA THR A 15 6.83 -12.20 -6.52
C THR A 15 5.89 -13.29 -6.02
N HIS A 16 6.10 -14.53 -6.44
CA HIS A 16 5.37 -15.71 -5.96
C HIS A 16 6.15 -16.38 -4.81
N TRP A 17 5.76 -16.05 -3.60
CA TRP A 17 6.41 -16.57 -2.40
C TRP A 17 5.38 -17.05 -1.37
N GLY A 18 5.81 -17.92 -0.47
CA GLY A 18 5.08 -18.40 0.68
C GLY A 18 5.89 -18.29 1.96
N ARG A 19 5.36 -18.81 3.06
CA ARG A 19 6.01 -18.77 4.37
C ARG A 19 7.40 -19.44 4.37
N ASP A 20 7.54 -20.53 3.62
CA ASP A 20 8.78 -21.34 3.62
C ASP A 20 9.94 -20.61 2.94
N ASP A 21 9.66 -19.59 2.12
CA ASP A 21 10.68 -18.74 1.50
C ASP A 21 11.32 -17.76 2.49
N PHE A 22 10.71 -17.61 3.67
CA PHE A 22 11.18 -16.76 4.78
C PHE A 22 11.34 -17.59 6.07
N PRO A 23 12.34 -18.51 6.12
CA PRO A 23 12.51 -19.41 7.25
C PRO A 23 12.93 -18.72 8.56
N ASP A 24 13.49 -17.53 8.46
CA ASP A 24 13.88 -16.69 9.59
C ASP A 24 13.01 -15.46 9.64
N ASP A 25 12.37 -15.20 10.79
CA ASP A 25 11.48 -14.05 11.02
C ASP A 25 12.14 -12.68 10.80
N ARG A 26 13.43 -12.61 10.58
CA ARG A 26 14.19 -11.38 10.35
C ARG A 26 14.92 -11.32 9.01
N SER A 27 14.85 -12.37 8.20
CA SER A 27 15.54 -12.42 6.91
C SER A 27 15.08 -11.34 5.90
N TRP A 28 13.90 -10.80 6.13
CA TRP A 28 13.26 -9.76 5.33
C TRP A 28 13.28 -8.36 5.98
N VAL A 29 14.02 -8.21 7.10
CA VAL A 29 14.21 -6.92 7.79
C VAL A 29 15.55 -6.31 7.37
N ARG A 30 15.50 -5.14 6.79
CA ARG A 30 16.69 -4.39 6.35
C ARG A 30 16.94 -3.22 7.30
N PRO A 31 18.09 -3.20 8.01
CA PRO A 31 18.47 -2.01 8.77
C PRO A 31 18.73 -0.82 7.84
N ILE A 32 18.22 0.35 8.20
CA ILE A 32 18.60 1.61 7.53
C ILE A 32 20.03 1.95 7.96
N PRO A 33 20.98 2.06 7.01
CA PRO A 33 22.36 2.40 7.37
C PRO A 33 22.50 3.81 7.93
N ASP A 34 23.49 4.02 8.81
CA ASP A 34 23.74 5.32 9.47
C ASP A 34 23.89 6.46 8.45
N TRP A 35 24.55 6.22 7.31
CA TRP A 35 24.72 7.27 6.29
C TRP A 35 23.41 7.68 5.62
N VAL A 36 22.39 6.81 5.58
CA VAL A 36 21.05 7.16 5.11
C VAL A 36 20.36 8.05 6.13
N ILE A 37 20.49 7.71 7.41
CA ILE A 37 19.98 8.54 8.52
C ILE A 37 20.65 9.93 8.51
N ASP A 38 21.95 9.97 8.29
CA ASP A 38 22.70 11.21 8.15
C ASP A 38 22.22 12.07 6.97
N ASP A 39 21.95 11.46 5.83
CA ASP A 39 21.39 12.15 4.66
C ASP A 39 20.00 12.72 4.98
N ILE A 40 19.14 11.93 5.63
CA ILE A 40 17.78 12.34 6.07
C ILE A 40 17.89 13.57 7.00
N ALA A 41 18.73 13.49 8.03
CA ALA A 41 18.91 14.57 9.00
C ALA A 41 19.41 15.87 8.34
N LYS A 42 20.31 15.75 7.35
CA LYS A 42 20.84 16.91 6.59
C LYS A 42 19.83 17.51 5.62
N ALA A 43 18.96 16.68 5.01
CA ALA A 43 17.98 17.15 4.04
C ALA A 43 16.75 17.80 4.71
N LEU A 44 16.41 17.38 5.93
CA LEU A 44 15.19 17.78 6.63
C LEU A 44 15.03 19.32 6.81
N PRO A 45 16.04 20.09 7.25
CA PRO A 45 15.91 21.54 7.37
C PRO A 45 15.53 22.22 6.05
N GLY A 46 16.14 21.81 4.94
CA GLY A 46 15.86 22.37 3.62
C GLY A 46 14.45 22.05 3.13
N LEU A 47 13.88 20.88 3.45
CA LEU A 47 12.51 20.55 3.13
C LEU A 47 11.53 21.34 3.99
N ARG A 48 11.81 21.51 5.28
CA ARG A 48 11.00 22.32 6.22
C ARG A 48 10.89 23.78 5.77
N GLU A 49 11.98 24.40 5.35
CA GLU A 49 12.01 25.79 4.88
C GLU A 49 11.18 26.00 3.61
N ARG A 50 11.06 24.99 2.75
CA ARG A 50 10.32 25.10 1.48
C ARG A 50 8.82 25.18 1.66
N THR A 51 8.25 24.67 2.75
CA THR A 51 6.81 24.67 3.04
C THR A 51 5.98 24.12 1.86
N LEU A 52 6.46 23.06 1.22
CA LEU A 52 5.81 22.44 0.06
C LEU A 52 4.59 21.65 0.52
N HIS A 53 3.58 21.65 -0.35
CA HIS A 53 2.48 20.70 -0.19
C HIS A 53 2.99 19.27 -0.42
N PRO A 54 2.55 18.25 0.35
CA PRO A 54 3.09 16.87 0.23
C PRO A 54 3.06 16.31 -1.20
N ARG A 55 2.00 16.57 -1.98
CA ARG A 55 1.91 16.17 -3.39
C ARG A 55 2.99 16.75 -4.29
N ASP A 56 3.62 17.85 -3.88
CA ASP A 56 4.62 18.56 -4.68
C ASP A 56 6.05 18.20 -4.25
N ILE A 57 6.21 17.42 -3.17
CA ILE A 57 7.51 16.93 -2.73
C ILE A 57 8.04 15.93 -3.75
N ARG A 58 9.32 16.10 -4.12
CA ARG A 58 10.06 15.28 -5.08
C ARG A 58 11.44 14.96 -4.50
N PRO A 59 12.17 13.97 -5.05
CA PRO A 59 13.51 13.61 -4.60
C PRO A 59 14.47 14.80 -4.54
N GLU A 60 14.40 15.73 -5.49
CA GLU A 60 15.23 16.91 -5.53
C GLU A 60 14.99 17.91 -4.38
N HIS A 61 13.83 17.82 -3.72
CA HIS A 61 13.51 18.64 -2.55
C HIS A 61 14.01 18.02 -1.24
N PHE A 62 14.31 16.73 -1.28
CA PHE A 62 14.85 15.96 -0.17
C PHE A 62 16.05 15.12 -0.64
N PRO A 63 17.18 15.77 -0.96
CA PRO A 63 18.33 15.10 -1.56
C PRO A 63 19.02 14.18 -0.56
N LEU A 64 19.22 12.92 -0.97
CA LEU A 64 19.89 11.88 -0.20
C LEU A 64 21.12 11.37 -0.98
N PRO A 65 22.19 12.18 -1.07
CA PRO A 65 23.28 11.98 -2.02
C PRO A 65 24.10 10.71 -1.79
N SER A 66 24.19 10.24 -0.55
CA SER A 66 24.92 9.01 -0.21
C SER A 66 24.04 7.75 -0.28
N SER A 67 22.71 7.93 -0.38
CA SER A 67 21.73 6.86 -0.20
C SER A 67 21.29 6.16 -1.51
N GLY A 68 21.80 6.62 -2.65
CA GLY A 68 21.31 6.17 -3.97
C GLY A 68 21.35 4.65 -4.18
N ALA A 69 22.44 3.97 -3.75
CA ALA A 69 22.54 2.52 -3.88
C ALA A 69 21.52 1.80 -2.98
N PHE A 70 21.35 2.26 -1.73
CA PHE A 70 20.38 1.71 -0.79
C PHE A 70 18.94 1.85 -1.32
N LEU A 71 18.58 3.04 -1.81
CA LEU A 71 17.25 3.30 -2.38
C LEU A 71 16.99 2.46 -3.62
N ALA A 72 18.00 2.26 -4.48
CA ALA A 72 17.90 1.41 -5.65
C ALA A 72 17.68 -0.08 -5.29
N GLU A 73 18.34 -0.56 -4.24
CA GLU A 73 18.12 -1.92 -3.75
C GLU A 73 16.70 -2.10 -3.19
N VAL A 74 16.22 -1.16 -2.37
CA VAL A 74 14.84 -1.19 -1.85
C VAL A 74 13.82 -1.17 -2.99
N ASN A 75 13.98 -0.26 -3.96
CA ASN A 75 13.12 -0.23 -5.15
C ASN A 75 13.18 -1.55 -5.94
N GLY A 76 14.36 -2.13 -6.10
CA GLY A 76 14.52 -3.43 -6.77
C GLY A 76 13.75 -4.55 -6.08
N HIS A 77 13.71 -4.57 -4.74
CA HIS A 77 12.92 -5.52 -3.98
C HIS A 77 11.40 -5.29 -4.13
N LEU A 78 10.96 -4.03 -4.20
CA LEU A 78 9.55 -3.70 -4.38
C LEU A 78 9.07 -4.03 -5.80
N GLU A 79 9.88 -3.76 -6.84
CA GLU A 79 9.46 -3.88 -8.24
C GLU A 79 9.73 -5.27 -8.84
N ALA A 80 10.82 -5.91 -8.43
CA ALA A 80 11.32 -7.13 -9.06
C ALA A 80 11.68 -8.25 -8.06
N GLY A 81 11.45 -8.03 -6.78
CA GLY A 81 11.65 -8.98 -5.70
C GLY A 81 10.31 -9.41 -5.09
N PRO A 82 10.28 -9.65 -3.77
CA PRO A 82 9.08 -10.12 -3.08
C PRO A 82 7.94 -9.11 -3.03
N GLY A 83 8.16 -7.87 -3.46
CA GLY A 83 7.14 -6.81 -3.47
C GLY A 83 6.92 -6.11 -2.14
N PHE A 84 7.75 -6.39 -1.15
CA PHE A 84 7.73 -5.70 0.15
C PHE A 84 9.14 -5.55 0.73
N GLU A 85 9.30 -4.61 1.65
CA GLU A 85 10.53 -4.41 2.41
C GLU A 85 10.17 -3.88 3.81
N LEU A 86 10.78 -4.43 4.85
CA LEU A 86 10.70 -3.86 6.20
C LEU A 86 12.03 -3.17 6.53
N LEU A 87 12.00 -1.86 6.61
CA LEU A 87 13.13 -1.05 7.02
C LEU A 87 13.10 -0.85 8.53
N SER A 88 14.21 -1.11 9.21
CA SER A 88 14.34 -0.89 10.65
C SER A 88 15.33 0.23 10.96
N GLY A 89 15.14 0.91 12.10
CA GLY A 89 16.08 1.94 12.57
C GLY A 89 15.78 3.36 12.07
N PHE A 90 14.56 3.63 11.58
CA PHE A 90 14.17 5.02 11.34
C PHE A 90 14.12 5.77 12.68
N PRO A 91 14.78 6.96 12.80
CA PRO A 91 15.04 7.61 14.08
C PRO A 91 13.83 8.41 14.59
N VAL A 92 12.74 7.74 14.90
CA VAL A 92 11.49 8.38 15.35
C VAL A 92 11.62 9.13 16.67
N ASP A 93 12.54 8.70 17.53
CA ASP A 93 12.78 9.33 18.84
C ASP A 93 13.71 10.54 18.78
N ASP A 94 14.42 10.73 17.66
CA ASP A 94 15.38 11.82 17.50
C ASP A 94 14.76 13.08 16.88
N PHE A 95 13.56 12.97 16.36
CA PHE A 95 12.82 14.04 15.68
C PHE A 95 11.53 14.41 16.41
N SER A 96 11.04 15.63 16.24
CA SER A 96 9.66 15.95 16.60
C SER A 96 8.69 15.17 15.73
N TYR A 97 7.44 15.07 16.14
CA TYR A 97 6.38 14.41 15.34
C TYR A 97 6.28 15.03 13.92
N GLU A 98 6.29 16.36 13.84
CA GLU A 98 6.20 17.09 12.57
C GLU A 98 7.41 16.82 11.69
N ASP A 99 8.61 16.76 12.27
CA ASP A 99 9.84 16.46 11.55
C ASP A 99 9.90 15.01 11.09
N THR A 100 9.42 14.10 11.91
CA THR A 100 9.30 12.68 11.56
C THR A 100 8.35 12.50 10.37
N ALA A 101 7.19 13.14 10.39
CA ALA A 101 6.23 13.09 9.29
C ALA A 101 6.81 13.71 8.01
N LEU A 102 7.55 14.81 8.14
CA LEU A 102 8.19 15.49 7.00
C LEU A 102 9.34 14.66 6.42
N ALA A 103 10.19 14.08 7.27
CA ALA A 103 11.29 13.20 6.85
C ALA A 103 10.76 11.93 6.19
N TYR A 104 9.72 11.32 6.76
CA TYR A 104 9.03 10.17 6.18
C TYR A 104 8.46 10.51 4.79
N THR A 105 7.79 11.65 4.66
CA THR A 105 7.26 12.13 3.37
C THR A 105 8.37 12.36 2.36
N GLY A 106 9.47 12.99 2.78
CA GLY A 106 10.65 13.22 1.95
C GLY A 106 11.29 11.91 1.47
N LEU A 107 11.42 10.93 2.35
CA LEU A 107 11.93 9.60 1.99
C LEU A 107 10.96 8.87 1.05
N ALA A 108 9.65 8.89 1.33
CA ALA A 108 8.64 8.27 0.49
C ALA A 108 8.62 8.82 -0.95
N ALA A 109 8.97 10.09 -1.15
CA ALA A 109 9.05 10.70 -2.47
C ALA A 109 10.12 10.05 -3.38
N HIS A 110 11.10 9.33 -2.82
CA HIS A 110 12.09 8.56 -3.61
C HIS A 110 11.52 7.24 -4.16
N PHE A 111 10.38 6.78 -3.64
CA PHE A 111 9.70 5.56 -4.10
C PHE A 111 8.52 5.85 -5.03
N GLY A 112 8.11 7.11 -5.17
CA GLY A 112 7.04 7.49 -6.07
C GLY A 112 6.41 8.84 -5.75
N ARG A 113 5.32 9.12 -6.44
CA ARG A 113 4.53 10.33 -6.16
C ARG A 113 3.60 10.07 -4.99
N ILE A 114 3.59 10.99 -4.03
CA ILE A 114 2.70 10.92 -2.88
C ILE A 114 1.26 11.18 -3.35
N SER A 115 0.39 10.23 -3.09
CA SER A 115 -1.03 10.30 -3.46
C SER A 115 -1.89 10.79 -2.30
N ILE A 116 -3.00 11.42 -2.66
CA ILE A 116 -4.01 11.82 -1.70
C ILE A 116 -4.62 10.60 -1.01
N GLN A 117 -4.81 10.68 0.31
CA GLN A 117 -5.36 9.62 1.13
C GLN A 117 -6.83 9.86 1.51
N SER A 118 -7.30 11.11 1.43
CA SER A 118 -8.68 11.44 1.76
C SER A 118 -9.15 12.68 0.99
N HIS A 119 -10.48 12.89 0.96
CA HIS A 119 -11.10 14.10 0.41
C HIS A 119 -10.79 15.38 1.20
N LEU A 120 -10.17 15.24 2.37
CA LEU A 120 -9.70 16.36 3.20
C LEU A 120 -8.31 16.85 2.81
N ASP A 121 -7.81 16.46 1.64
CA ASP A 121 -6.47 16.80 1.13
C ASP A 121 -5.32 16.27 2.02
N GLU A 122 -5.56 15.14 2.70
CA GLU A 122 -4.55 14.46 3.51
C GLU A 122 -3.68 13.55 2.65
N TYR A 123 -2.38 13.56 2.86
CA TYR A 123 -1.36 12.78 2.14
C TYR A 123 -0.58 11.85 3.06
N VAL A 124 -0.53 12.17 4.34
CA VAL A 124 -0.03 11.31 5.41
C VAL A 124 -1.12 11.27 6.47
N VAL A 125 -1.51 10.06 6.85
CA VAL A 125 -2.63 9.84 7.78
C VAL A 125 -2.15 9.05 8.97
N ASP A 126 -2.55 9.48 10.17
CA ASP A 126 -2.29 8.74 11.39
C ASP A 126 -3.16 7.49 11.47
N VAL A 127 -2.53 6.36 11.64
CA VAL A 127 -3.20 5.10 11.96
C VAL A 127 -3.19 4.93 13.48
N SER A 128 -4.34 5.12 14.11
CA SER A 128 -4.49 5.02 15.56
C SER A 128 -5.91 4.67 15.94
N ASP A 129 -6.09 3.94 17.02
CA ASP A 129 -7.42 3.62 17.55
C ASP A 129 -8.11 4.91 18.04
N LYS A 130 -9.15 5.33 17.35
CA LYS A 130 -10.04 6.45 17.72
C LYS A 130 -11.38 5.96 18.26
N GLY A 131 -11.51 4.64 18.49
CA GLY A 131 -12.74 4.01 18.97
C GLY A 131 -13.83 3.88 17.90
N GLU A 132 -13.48 4.01 16.63
CA GLU A 132 -14.43 3.83 15.54
C GLU A 132 -14.65 2.33 15.26
N LYS A 133 -15.88 1.97 14.84
CA LYS A 133 -16.24 0.59 14.53
C LYS A 133 -16.36 0.40 13.03
N MET A 134 -15.85 -0.71 12.53
CA MET A 134 -15.97 -1.09 11.12
C MET A 134 -17.48 -1.23 10.75
N GLY A 135 -17.83 -0.80 9.55
CA GLY A 135 -19.22 -0.89 9.05
C GLY A 135 -20.10 0.34 9.31
N THR A 136 -19.62 1.36 10.03
CA THR A 136 -20.36 2.61 10.29
C THR A 136 -20.04 3.72 9.27
N GLY A 137 -19.38 3.40 8.15
CA GLY A 137 -18.83 4.39 7.22
C GLY A 137 -17.46 4.90 7.63
N ALA A 138 -17.01 4.55 8.83
CA ALA A 138 -15.68 4.86 9.35
C ALA A 138 -14.57 4.19 8.55
N ARG A 139 -13.41 4.80 8.53
CA ARG A 139 -12.21 4.22 7.93
C ARG A 139 -11.63 3.18 8.88
N GLY A 140 -11.31 1.97 8.38
CA GLY A 140 -10.87 0.84 9.19
C GLY A 140 -9.63 1.09 10.05
N HIS A 141 -8.76 2.04 9.64
CA HIS A 141 -7.55 2.40 10.39
C HIS A 141 -7.78 3.27 11.64
N TYR A 142 -9.04 3.63 11.95
CA TYR A 142 -9.43 4.34 13.17
C TYR A 142 -10.09 3.46 14.23
N GLY A 143 -10.13 2.15 13.98
CA GLY A 143 -10.63 1.16 14.94
C GLY A 143 -9.54 0.20 15.41
N SER A 144 -9.86 -0.59 16.43
CA SER A 144 -9.01 -1.66 16.97
C SER A 144 -9.35 -3.04 16.39
N GLU A 145 -10.27 -3.11 15.44
CA GLU A 145 -10.69 -4.36 14.83
C GLU A 145 -9.65 -4.83 13.78
N SER A 146 -9.50 -6.16 13.66
CA SER A 146 -8.64 -6.76 12.64
C SER A 146 -9.15 -6.39 11.24
N LEU A 147 -8.26 -5.87 10.41
CA LEU A 147 -8.55 -5.63 9.00
C LEU A 147 -8.38 -6.94 8.22
N PRO A 148 -9.33 -7.33 7.36
CA PRO A 148 -9.14 -8.46 6.46
C PRO A 148 -8.01 -8.17 5.47
N PHE A 149 -7.44 -9.22 4.89
CA PHE A 149 -6.47 -9.06 3.79
C PHE A 149 -7.07 -8.19 2.68
N HIS A 150 -6.31 -7.20 2.27
CA HIS A 150 -6.67 -6.27 1.21
C HIS A 150 -5.42 -5.79 0.46
N ALA A 151 -5.63 -5.24 -0.70
CA ALA A 151 -4.62 -4.55 -1.49
C ALA A 151 -5.19 -3.20 -1.92
N ASP A 152 -4.57 -2.13 -1.46
CA ASP A 152 -4.95 -0.76 -1.80
C ASP A 152 -4.70 -0.43 -3.27
N GLY A 153 -5.35 0.62 -3.76
CA GLY A 153 -5.25 1.08 -5.15
C GLY A 153 -4.00 1.90 -5.47
N ALA A 154 -2.91 1.72 -4.73
CA ALA A 154 -1.63 2.39 -4.96
C ALA A 154 -0.56 1.41 -5.44
N ASN A 155 0.44 1.90 -6.19
CA ASN A 155 1.58 1.06 -6.61
C ASN A 155 2.45 0.65 -5.41
N THR A 156 2.60 1.54 -4.44
CA THR A 156 3.37 1.30 -3.21
C THR A 156 2.65 1.93 -2.04
N VAL A 157 2.45 1.16 -0.98
CA VAL A 157 1.96 1.65 0.31
C VAL A 157 3.13 1.66 1.28
N THR A 158 3.29 2.76 2.00
CA THR A 158 4.31 2.89 3.04
C THR A 158 3.66 3.16 4.39
N LEU A 159 4.21 2.56 5.44
CA LEU A 159 3.81 2.77 6.82
C LEU A 159 5.04 3.07 7.66
N LEU A 160 4.95 4.03 8.57
CA LEU A 160 5.98 4.31 9.57
C LEU A 160 5.41 4.02 10.95
N CYS A 161 6.01 3.08 11.66
CA CYS A 161 5.66 2.78 13.04
C CYS A 161 6.29 3.83 13.97
N LEU A 162 5.46 4.67 14.57
CA LEU A 162 5.89 5.64 15.59
C LEU A 162 5.94 5.00 16.98
N GLN A 163 5.01 4.10 17.24
CA GLN A 163 4.91 3.37 18.50
C GLN A 163 4.25 2.02 18.28
N THR A 164 4.84 0.98 18.82
CA THR A 164 4.25 -0.37 18.77
C THR A 164 3.06 -0.47 19.72
N ALA A 165 2.02 -1.20 19.31
CA ALA A 165 0.92 -1.54 20.21
C ALA A 165 1.43 -2.47 21.34
N PRO A 166 0.88 -2.35 22.57
CA PRO A 166 1.21 -3.28 23.66
C PRO A 166 0.80 -4.73 23.35
N GLU A 167 -0.30 -4.92 22.65
CA GLU A 167 -0.84 -6.20 22.20
C GLU A 167 -1.49 -6.03 20.83
N GLY A 168 -1.30 -7.00 19.92
CA GLY A 168 -1.86 -6.97 18.57
C GLY A 168 -1.20 -5.94 17.67
N GLY A 169 -1.86 -5.64 16.55
CA GLY A 169 -1.36 -4.69 15.55
C GLY A 169 -0.36 -5.30 14.58
N GLU A 170 -0.19 -6.63 14.60
CA GLU A 170 0.68 -7.32 13.66
C GLU A 170 0.15 -7.18 12.24
N SER A 171 1.06 -6.90 11.30
CA SER A 171 0.77 -6.91 9.87
C SER A 171 1.07 -8.30 9.30
N LEU A 172 0.09 -8.85 8.59
CA LEU A 172 0.25 -10.10 7.85
C LEU A 172 0.37 -9.77 6.36
N LEU A 173 1.33 -10.39 5.69
CA LEU A 173 1.55 -10.23 4.26
C LEU A 173 1.27 -11.54 3.53
N VAL A 174 0.75 -11.43 2.32
CA VAL A 174 0.56 -12.55 1.40
C VAL A 174 0.93 -12.11 -0.01
N SER A 175 1.59 -12.98 -0.76
CA SER A 175 1.92 -12.71 -2.15
C SER A 175 0.65 -12.67 -3.01
N GLY A 176 0.43 -11.55 -3.71
CA GLY A 176 -0.65 -11.42 -4.69
C GLY A 176 -0.50 -12.41 -5.85
N ALA A 177 0.72 -12.68 -6.28
CA ALA A 177 1.03 -13.67 -7.31
C ALA A 177 0.71 -15.10 -6.83
N ALA A 178 1.00 -15.42 -5.56
CA ALA A 178 0.63 -16.71 -4.98
C ALA A 178 -0.89 -16.89 -4.92
N ILE A 179 -1.64 -15.84 -4.53
CA ILE A 179 -3.11 -15.85 -4.56
C ILE A 179 -3.61 -16.10 -5.99
N TYR A 180 -3.08 -15.35 -6.97
CA TYR A 180 -3.47 -15.51 -8.37
C TYR A 180 -3.22 -16.94 -8.87
N ASN A 181 -2.04 -17.49 -8.62
CA ASN A 181 -1.67 -18.85 -9.04
C ASN A 181 -2.54 -19.90 -8.35
N ALA A 182 -2.90 -19.72 -7.08
CA ALA A 182 -3.79 -20.62 -6.37
C ALA A 182 -5.21 -20.58 -6.98
N VAL A 183 -5.75 -19.39 -7.26
CA VAL A 183 -7.03 -19.24 -7.94
C VAL A 183 -6.99 -19.88 -9.33
N LEU A 184 -5.94 -19.63 -10.10
CA LEU A 184 -5.77 -20.21 -11.44
C LEU A 184 -5.76 -21.75 -11.40
N GLY A 185 -5.09 -22.34 -10.40
CA GLY A 185 -4.95 -23.80 -10.30
C GLY A 185 -6.12 -24.51 -9.64
N GLU A 186 -6.75 -23.91 -8.65
CA GLU A 186 -7.75 -24.55 -7.80
C GLU A 186 -9.18 -24.09 -8.10
N HIS A 187 -9.34 -22.82 -8.53
CA HIS A 187 -10.62 -22.16 -8.72
C HIS A 187 -10.66 -21.29 -9.98
N PRO A 188 -10.30 -21.83 -11.17
CA PRO A 188 -10.25 -21.05 -12.40
C PRO A 188 -11.60 -20.42 -12.79
N GLU A 189 -12.71 -20.96 -12.29
CA GLU A 189 -14.06 -20.42 -12.49
C GLU A 189 -14.27 -19.03 -11.93
N TYR A 190 -13.42 -18.57 -10.98
CA TYR A 190 -13.50 -17.22 -10.41
C TYR A 190 -12.74 -16.17 -11.22
N LEU A 191 -11.85 -16.58 -12.12
CA LEU A 191 -11.01 -15.64 -12.86
C LEU A 191 -11.79 -14.59 -13.64
N ASP A 192 -12.90 -15.00 -14.31
CA ASP A 192 -13.71 -14.07 -15.09
C ASP A 192 -14.30 -12.94 -14.22
N ILE A 193 -14.74 -13.29 -13.00
CA ILE A 193 -15.26 -12.30 -12.04
C ILE A 193 -14.15 -11.39 -11.56
N LEU A 194 -13.00 -11.95 -11.21
CA LEU A 194 -11.85 -11.22 -10.67
C LEU A 194 -11.21 -10.31 -11.72
N TYR A 195 -11.20 -10.69 -12.99
CA TYR A 195 -10.79 -9.82 -14.10
C TYR A 195 -11.82 -8.74 -14.42
N ARG A 196 -13.11 -9.06 -14.36
CA ARG A 196 -14.19 -8.08 -14.52
C ARG A 196 -14.20 -7.08 -13.38
N GLY A 197 -13.88 -7.54 -12.16
CA GLY A 197 -13.79 -6.75 -10.96
C GLY A 197 -15.12 -6.25 -10.41
N PHE A 198 -15.03 -5.27 -9.52
CA PHE A 198 -16.15 -4.77 -8.72
C PHE A 198 -16.29 -3.26 -8.82
N HIS A 199 -17.48 -2.76 -8.55
CA HIS A 199 -17.71 -1.35 -8.32
C HIS A 199 -17.09 -0.90 -7.00
N HIS A 200 -16.76 0.38 -6.88
CA HIS A 200 -16.23 0.97 -5.67
C HIS A 200 -17.17 2.06 -5.13
N PRO A 201 -17.40 2.10 -3.81
CA PRO A 201 -18.19 3.15 -3.19
C PRO A 201 -17.35 4.44 -3.15
N ARG A 202 -17.99 5.57 -3.37
CA ARG A 202 -17.37 6.90 -3.24
C ARG A 202 -17.48 7.45 -1.81
N ARG A 203 -18.23 6.78 -0.95
CA ARG A 203 -18.34 7.06 0.49
C ARG A 203 -18.70 8.52 0.85
N GLY A 204 -19.54 9.16 0.03
CA GLY A 204 -19.93 10.55 0.22
C GLY A 204 -18.91 11.57 -0.31
N GLU A 205 -17.85 11.13 -0.96
CA GLU A 205 -16.79 11.98 -1.53
C GLU A 205 -17.08 12.38 -3.00
N GLN A 206 -18.23 11.96 -3.54
CA GLN A 206 -18.63 12.28 -4.90
C GLN A 206 -19.20 13.71 -5.03
N ALA A 207 -19.13 14.28 -6.23
CA ALA A 207 -19.83 15.51 -6.55
C ALA A 207 -21.35 15.34 -6.41
N PRO A 208 -22.13 16.42 -6.19
CA PRO A 208 -23.58 16.34 -5.95
C PRO A 208 -24.39 15.67 -7.08
N ASP A 209 -23.86 15.67 -8.29
CA ASP A 209 -24.47 15.07 -9.49
C ASP A 209 -23.89 13.70 -9.87
N GLU A 210 -22.95 13.19 -9.09
CA GLU A 210 -22.37 11.88 -9.31
C GLU A 210 -23.04 10.80 -8.45
N ALA A 211 -23.07 9.57 -8.99
CA ALA A 211 -23.54 8.41 -8.26
C ALA A 211 -22.64 8.06 -7.07
N PRO A 212 -23.18 7.50 -5.96
CA PRO A 212 -22.39 7.13 -4.80
C PRO A 212 -21.44 5.93 -5.04
N VAL A 213 -21.62 5.24 -6.16
CA VAL A 213 -20.81 4.10 -6.61
C VAL A 213 -20.23 4.41 -7.98
N THR A 214 -19.01 3.94 -8.24
CA THR A 214 -18.37 4.12 -9.55
C THR A 214 -19.20 3.47 -10.67
N PRO A 215 -19.37 4.14 -11.83
CA PRO A 215 -20.07 3.52 -12.98
C PRO A 215 -19.22 2.45 -13.67
N TRP A 216 -17.93 2.40 -13.40
CA TRP A 216 -17.01 1.38 -13.90
C TRP A 216 -16.67 0.38 -12.80
N ARG A 217 -16.19 -0.80 -13.20
CA ARG A 217 -15.63 -1.82 -12.32
C ARG A 217 -14.11 -1.74 -12.34
N SER A 218 -13.48 -1.98 -11.20
CA SER A 218 -12.03 -2.13 -11.09
C SER A 218 -11.69 -3.61 -10.98
N PRO A 219 -10.84 -4.15 -11.87
CA PRO A 219 -10.38 -5.53 -11.78
C PRO A 219 -9.69 -5.82 -10.45
N VAL A 220 -9.90 -7.03 -9.91
CA VAL A 220 -9.07 -7.53 -8.81
C VAL A 220 -7.70 -7.91 -9.34
N PHE A 221 -7.66 -8.67 -10.43
CA PHE A 221 -6.43 -9.00 -11.14
C PHE A 221 -6.35 -8.23 -12.44
N SER A 222 -5.21 -7.62 -12.67
CA SER A 222 -4.94 -6.92 -13.93
C SER A 222 -3.47 -7.03 -14.32
N PHE A 223 -3.22 -6.93 -15.63
CA PHE A 223 -1.88 -6.92 -16.20
C PHE A 223 -1.71 -5.63 -16.98
N TYR A 224 -0.63 -4.91 -16.71
CA TYR A 224 -0.25 -3.73 -17.46
C TYR A 224 1.16 -3.93 -18.02
N GLY A 225 1.25 -4.16 -19.31
CA GLY A 225 2.49 -4.65 -19.91
C GLY A 225 2.86 -6.02 -19.33
N ASP A 226 4.03 -6.12 -18.73
CA ASP A 226 4.56 -7.29 -18.06
C ASP A 226 4.38 -7.29 -16.53
N GLN A 227 3.60 -6.31 -16.01
CA GLN A 227 3.37 -6.17 -14.58
C GLN A 227 1.99 -6.70 -14.18
N PHE A 228 1.98 -7.54 -13.14
CA PHE A 228 0.77 -8.00 -12.49
C PHE A 228 0.38 -7.04 -11.36
N HIS A 229 -0.90 -6.72 -11.31
CA HIS A 229 -1.48 -5.88 -10.26
C HIS A 229 -2.66 -6.58 -9.62
N ILE A 230 -2.76 -6.43 -8.30
CA ILE A 230 -3.91 -6.86 -7.51
C ILE A 230 -4.49 -5.66 -6.76
N THR A 231 -5.81 -5.50 -6.81
CA THR A 231 -6.55 -4.51 -6.03
C THR A 231 -7.79 -5.17 -5.45
N TYR A 232 -7.86 -5.28 -4.13
CA TYR A 232 -8.97 -5.93 -3.48
C TYR A 232 -9.23 -5.40 -2.07
N VAL A 233 -10.39 -4.82 -1.85
CA VAL A 233 -10.84 -4.34 -0.54
C VAL A 233 -12.27 -4.81 -0.31
N ARG A 234 -12.44 -6.03 0.24
CA ARG A 234 -13.75 -6.65 0.44
C ARG A 234 -14.75 -5.75 1.19
N PRO A 235 -14.39 -5.07 2.29
CA PRO A 235 -15.31 -4.15 2.96
C PRO A 235 -15.82 -3.03 2.05
N SER A 236 -15.00 -2.55 1.11
CA SER A 236 -15.43 -1.54 0.13
C SER A 236 -16.41 -2.12 -0.89
N ILE A 237 -16.17 -3.34 -1.35
CA ILE A 237 -17.08 -4.02 -2.27
C ILE A 237 -18.45 -4.21 -1.60
N ASN A 238 -18.47 -4.73 -0.37
CA ASN A 238 -19.70 -4.93 0.39
C ASN A 238 -20.44 -3.61 0.66
N TYR A 239 -19.72 -2.51 0.86
CA TYR A 239 -20.34 -1.20 1.09
C TYR A 239 -21.11 -0.69 -0.13
N CYS A 240 -20.80 -1.16 -1.35
CA CYS A 240 -21.59 -0.84 -2.54
C CYS A 240 -23.04 -1.33 -2.44
N GLU A 241 -23.34 -2.39 -1.68
CA GLU A 241 -24.71 -2.84 -1.44
C GLU A 241 -25.49 -1.84 -0.59
N VAL A 242 -24.84 -1.19 0.38
CA VAL A 242 -25.45 -0.12 1.19
C VAL A 242 -25.84 1.07 0.31
N GLU A 243 -25.07 1.32 -0.76
CA GLU A 243 -25.31 2.36 -1.75
C GLU A 243 -26.23 1.89 -2.90
N GLY A 244 -26.86 0.71 -2.77
CA GLY A 244 -27.87 0.20 -3.69
C GLY A 244 -27.34 -0.60 -4.89
N THR A 245 -26.08 -0.97 -4.91
CA THR A 245 -25.54 -1.88 -5.93
C THR A 245 -25.82 -3.32 -5.55
N VAL A 246 -26.28 -4.13 -6.52
CA VAL A 246 -26.50 -5.56 -6.29
C VAL A 246 -25.20 -6.31 -6.52
N ILE A 247 -24.72 -7.01 -5.48
CA ILE A 247 -23.67 -8.02 -5.58
C ILE A 247 -24.36 -9.35 -5.85
N THR A 248 -24.03 -10.00 -6.95
CA THR A 248 -24.63 -11.29 -7.31
C THR A 248 -24.11 -12.41 -6.42
N GLU A 249 -24.82 -13.53 -6.35
CA GLU A 249 -24.38 -14.72 -5.61
C GLU A 249 -23.01 -15.21 -6.06
N ALA A 250 -22.70 -15.10 -7.35
CA ALA A 250 -21.39 -15.48 -7.90
C ALA A 250 -20.27 -14.49 -7.53
N GLU A 251 -20.58 -13.26 -7.17
CA GLU A 251 -19.66 -12.21 -6.75
C GLU A 251 -19.43 -12.19 -5.23
N ASN A 252 -20.27 -12.89 -4.48
CA ASN A 252 -20.24 -13.00 -3.02
C ASN A 252 -19.42 -14.23 -2.55
#